data_239c27e83422608e1a190a89fc197a97
#
_entry.id   239c27e83422608e1a190a89fc197a97
#
_cell.length_a   1.000
_cell.length_b   1.000
_cell.length_c   1.000
_cell.angle_alpha   90.00
_cell.angle_beta   90.00
_cell.angle_gamma   90.00
#
_symmetry.space_group_name_H-M   'P 1'
#
loop_
_entity.id
_entity.type
_entity.pdbx_description
1 polymer ?
#
loop_
_entity_poly.entity_id
_entity_poly.type
_entity_poly.pdbx_seq_one_letter_code
_entity_poly.pdbx_strand_id
1 'polypeptide(L)'
;MDDANQEEFLGDELRVTTALMIGPSTRTATDPVLAQRLIESLDLFDDAHPRGAMPHEDESSPEVQRLEHKLDLLLHLVAESLHPERPDPVETTLSSHGIALPAGTLPEDCDRVEVYLSRLLPQPCVLGVETPTTRGSQQMTRWTGIEGPLEEAMGRWIFRLHRREVAEKRQKVDANRN
;
A
#
# COMPACT_ATOMS: atom_id res chain seq x y z
N MET A 1 -24.92 6.62 3.84
CA MET A 1 -24.55 7.66 4.83
C MET A 1 -23.06 7.69 5.10
N ASP A 2 -22.30 6.68 4.63
CA ASP A 2 -20.83 6.62 4.77
C ASP A 2 -20.07 7.46 3.73
N ASP A 3 -20.57 7.60 2.49
CA ASP A 3 -19.86 8.28 1.40
C ASP A 3 -19.54 9.77 1.68
N ALA A 4 -20.50 10.55 2.17
CA ALA A 4 -20.27 11.98 2.45
C ALA A 4 -19.23 12.22 3.56
N ASN A 5 -19.09 11.28 4.49
CA ASN A 5 -18.09 11.35 5.55
C ASN A 5 -16.69 11.00 5.05
N GLN A 6 -16.61 10.08 4.09
CA GLN A 6 -15.32 9.72 3.48
C GLN A 6 -14.79 10.83 2.57
N GLU A 7 -15.67 11.60 1.89
CA GLU A 7 -15.26 12.73 1.06
C GLU A 7 -14.50 13.80 1.84
N GLU A 8 -14.90 14.08 3.08
CA GLU A 8 -14.21 15.05 3.93
C GLU A 8 -12.73 14.70 4.17
N PHE A 9 -12.40 13.41 4.35
CA PHE A 9 -11.03 12.95 4.68
C PHE A 9 -10.25 12.44 3.48
N LEU A 10 -10.93 11.82 2.51
CA LEU A 10 -10.31 11.17 1.36
C LEU A 10 -10.35 12.03 0.08
N GLY A 11 -11.04 13.17 0.11
CA GLY A 11 -11.24 14.02 -1.09
C GLY A 11 -12.13 13.37 -2.15
N ASP A 12 -12.31 14.07 -3.28
CA ASP A 12 -13.10 13.60 -4.43
C ASP A 12 -12.29 12.74 -5.41
N GLU A 13 -11.03 12.48 -5.08
CA GLU A 13 -10.10 11.77 -5.95
C GLU A 13 -10.28 10.25 -5.94
N LEU A 14 -9.43 9.59 -6.70
CA LEU A 14 -9.40 8.13 -6.79
C LEU A 14 -9.21 7.49 -5.41
N ARG A 15 -10.11 6.59 -5.06
CA ARG A 15 -10.07 5.78 -3.84
C ARG A 15 -9.87 4.31 -4.19
N VAL A 16 -9.14 3.62 -3.37
CA VAL A 16 -8.93 2.17 -3.50
C VAL A 16 -9.08 1.50 -2.15
N THR A 17 -9.78 0.38 -2.11
CA THR A 17 -9.90 -0.45 -0.91
C THR A 17 -9.03 -1.69 -1.07
N THR A 18 -8.09 -1.87 -0.16
CA THR A 18 -7.15 -2.98 -0.19
C THR A 18 -6.72 -3.39 1.22
N ALA A 19 -6.23 -4.61 1.38
CA ALA A 19 -5.64 -5.04 2.63
C ALA A 19 -4.19 -4.55 2.73
N LEU A 20 -3.91 -3.70 3.71
CA LEU A 20 -2.57 -3.19 4.00
C LEU A 20 -2.12 -3.55 5.41
N MET A 21 -0.83 -3.85 5.54
CA MET A 21 -0.17 -3.91 6.82
C MET A 21 0.14 -2.48 7.26
N ILE A 22 -0.67 -1.94 8.15
CA ILE A 22 -0.59 -0.56 8.64
C ILE A 22 -0.87 -0.53 10.13
N GLY A 23 -0.12 0.29 10.86
CA GLY A 23 -0.30 0.47 12.30
C GLY A 23 0.25 1.81 12.79
N PRO A 24 0.01 2.15 14.06
CA PRO A 24 0.57 3.35 14.66
C PRO A 24 2.09 3.25 14.74
N SER A 25 2.78 4.39 14.62
CA SER A 25 4.23 4.43 14.71
C SER A 25 4.72 5.48 15.71
N THR A 26 5.70 5.11 16.52
CA THR A 26 6.46 6.04 17.38
C THR A 26 7.76 6.47 16.73
N ARG A 27 8.08 5.97 15.53
CA ARG A 27 9.29 6.31 14.78
C ARG A 27 9.17 7.70 14.18
N THR A 28 10.32 8.30 13.87
CA THR A 28 10.36 9.54 13.08
C THR A 28 9.77 9.27 11.70
N ALA A 29 9.00 10.24 11.18
CA ALA A 29 8.48 10.18 9.82
C ALA A 29 9.61 9.95 8.82
N THR A 30 9.36 9.14 7.81
CA THR A 30 10.31 8.88 6.74
C THR A 30 10.55 10.18 5.97
N ASP A 31 11.81 10.47 5.68
CA ASP A 31 12.18 11.63 4.84
C ASP A 31 11.37 11.60 3.54
N PRO A 32 10.78 12.71 3.08
CA PRO A 32 9.90 12.73 1.90
C PRO A 32 10.56 12.18 0.63
N VAL A 33 11.86 12.44 0.42
CA VAL A 33 12.59 11.93 -0.75
C VAL A 33 12.76 10.41 -0.64
N LEU A 34 13.03 9.90 0.56
CA LEU A 34 13.12 8.46 0.79
C LEU A 34 11.75 7.80 0.65
N ALA A 35 10.69 8.39 1.20
CA ALA A 35 9.32 7.90 1.07
C ALA A 35 8.91 7.81 -0.41
N GLN A 36 9.16 8.86 -1.19
CA GLN A 36 8.96 8.87 -2.64
C GLN A 36 9.68 7.69 -3.31
N ARG A 37 10.97 7.50 -3.04
CA ARG A 37 11.77 6.42 -3.63
C ARG A 37 11.25 5.03 -3.24
N LEU A 38 10.80 4.85 -2.00
CA LEU A 38 10.21 3.59 -1.55
C LEU A 38 8.92 3.29 -2.34
N ILE A 39 8.05 4.28 -2.53
CA ILE A 39 6.81 4.12 -3.31
C ILE A 39 7.13 3.85 -4.78
N GLU A 40 8.08 4.55 -5.37
CA GLU A 40 8.49 4.36 -6.77
C GLU A 40 9.16 2.98 -6.98
N SER A 41 9.89 2.47 -5.99
CA SER A 41 10.51 1.15 -6.09
C SER A 41 9.50 0.00 -6.19
N LEU A 42 8.22 0.23 -5.81
CA LEU A 42 7.18 -0.78 -5.98
C LEU A 42 6.97 -1.17 -7.45
N ASP A 43 7.27 -0.29 -8.39
CA ASP A 43 7.21 -0.60 -9.83
C ASP A 43 8.15 -1.75 -10.20
N LEU A 44 9.33 -1.78 -9.58
CA LEU A 44 10.32 -2.83 -9.82
C LEU A 44 9.88 -4.21 -9.33
N PHE A 45 9.06 -4.24 -8.26
CA PHE A 45 8.53 -5.50 -7.71
C PHE A 45 7.24 -5.95 -8.40
N ASP A 46 6.49 -5.03 -9.00
CA ASP A 46 5.22 -5.32 -9.65
C ASP A 46 5.41 -5.90 -11.05
N ASP A 47 6.37 -5.38 -11.81
CA ASP A 47 6.71 -5.86 -13.16
C ASP A 47 7.34 -7.27 -13.13
N ALA A 48 7.95 -7.66 -12.01
CA ALA A 48 8.53 -8.99 -11.84
C ALA A 48 7.51 -10.14 -11.73
N HIS A 49 6.23 -9.82 -11.46
CA HIS A 49 5.17 -10.84 -11.35
C HIS A 49 3.92 -10.44 -12.12
N PRO A 50 3.90 -10.52 -13.46
CA PRO A 50 2.67 -10.34 -14.24
C PRO A 50 1.74 -11.52 -13.95
N ARG A 51 0.91 -11.40 -12.89
CA ARG A 51 -0.17 -12.34 -12.64
C ARG A 51 -1.20 -12.25 -13.77
N GLY A 52 -1.08 -13.12 -14.76
CA GLY A 52 -2.08 -13.31 -15.82
C GLY A 52 -1.76 -12.67 -17.18
N ALA A 53 -0.57 -12.16 -17.42
CA ALA A 53 -0.14 -11.97 -18.79
C ALA A 53 0.10 -13.35 -19.42
N MET A 54 -0.52 -13.61 -20.58
CA MET A 54 -0.10 -14.68 -21.47
C MET A 54 1.43 -14.60 -21.60
N PRO A 55 2.13 -15.74 -21.63
CA PRO A 55 3.58 -15.73 -21.81
C PRO A 55 3.89 -15.04 -23.16
N HIS A 56 4.18 -13.73 -23.10
CA HIS A 56 5.02 -13.14 -24.11
C HIS A 56 6.36 -13.83 -23.93
N GLU A 57 6.83 -14.43 -25.00
CA GLU A 57 8.12 -15.08 -25.16
C GLU A 57 9.28 -14.10 -24.95
N ASP A 58 9.33 -13.41 -23.81
CA ASP A 58 10.54 -12.81 -23.29
C ASP A 58 11.29 -13.94 -22.58
N GLU A 59 12.21 -14.51 -23.36
CA GLU A 59 13.14 -15.57 -22.97
C GLU A 59 14.10 -15.09 -21.86
N SER A 60 13.57 -14.81 -20.67
CA SER A 60 14.41 -14.80 -19.48
C SER A 60 14.95 -16.20 -19.33
N SER A 61 16.27 -16.36 -19.44
CA SER A 61 16.87 -17.70 -19.33
C SER A 61 16.44 -18.33 -18.01
N PRO A 62 16.29 -19.67 -17.93
CA PRO A 62 15.94 -20.36 -16.69
C PRO A 62 16.88 -20.02 -15.53
N GLU A 63 18.08 -19.56 -15.82
CA GLU A 63 19.07 -19.11 -14.86
C GLU A 63 18.73 -17.76 -14.28
N VAL A 64 18.24 -16.81 -15.09
CA VAL A 64 17.76 -15.50 -14.65
C VAL A 64 16.55 -15.67 -13.74
N GLN A 65 15.56 -16.47 -14.13
CA GLN A 65 14.38 -16.76 -13.31
C GLN A 65 14.75 -17.38 -11.95
N ARG A 66 15.74 -18.28 -11.93
CA ARG A 66 16.25 -18.85 -10.67
C ARG A 66 16.96 -17.80 -9.81
N LEU A 67 17.66 -16.85 -10.42
CA LEU A 67 18.33 -15.77 -9.70
C LEU A 67 17.34 -14.81 -9.10
N GLU A 68 16.32 -14.41 -9.87
CA GLU A 68 15.20 -13.58 -9.39
C GLU A 68 14.50 -14.23 -8.20
N HIS A 69 14.14 -15.50 -8.31
CA HIS A 69 13.50 -16.22 -7.21
C HIS A 69 14.37 -16.30 -5.94
N LYS A 70 15.69 -16.49 -6.09
CA LYS A 70 16.60 -16.46 -4.95
C LYS A 70 16.70 -15.08 -4.33
N LEU A 71 16.71 -14.02 -5.15
CA LEU A 71 16.74 -12.63 -4.68
C LEU A 71 15.48 -12.30 -3.91
N ASP A 72 14.31 -12.66 -4.41
CA ASP A 72 13.01 -12.47 -3.74
C ASP A 72 13.00 -13.18 -2.39
N LEU A 73 13.49 -14.43 -2.35
CA LEU A 73 13.58 -15.17 -1.08
C LEU A 73 14.52 -14.48 -0.08
N LEU A 74 15.67 -13.99 -0.53
CA LEU A 74 16.61 -13.27 0.32
C LEU A 74 16.00 -11.97 0.83
N LEU A 75 15.33 -11.19 -0.02
CA LEU A 75 14.63 -9.97 0.38
C LEU A 75 13.53 -10.27 1.41
N HIS A 76 12.78 -11.34 1.20
CA HIS A 76 11.76 -11.79 2.14
C HIS A 76 12.37 -12.14 3.51
N LEU A 77 13.44 -12.94 3.53
CA LEU A 77 14.11 -13.33 4.78
C LEU A 77 14.72 -12.12 5.52
N VAL A 78 15.31 -11.17 4.78
CA VAL A 78 15.83 -9.92 5.35
C VAL A 78 14.69 -9.10 5.94
N ALA A 79 13.59 -8.95 5.21
CA ALA A 79 12.42 -8.21 5.66
C ALA A 79 11.80 -8.81 6.93
N GLU A 80 11.65 -10.14 7.00
CA GLU A 80 11.17 -10.86 8.18
C GLU A 80 12.13 -10.72 9.37
N SER A 81 13.44 -10.75 9.12
CA SER A 81 14.47 -10.61 10.18
C SER A 81 14.50 -9.20 10.77
N LEU A 82 14.27 -8.17 9.97
CA LEU A 82 14.31 -6.77 10.41
C LEU A 82 13.02 -6.31 11.10
N HIS A 83 11.87 -6.87 10.70
CA HIS A 83 10.56 -6.48 11.21
C HIS A 83 9.69 -7.72 11.47
N PRO A 84 10.01 -8.51 12.52
CA PRO A 84 9.23 -9.70 12.85
C PRO A 84 7.82 -9.37 13.35
N GLU A 85 7.60 -8.18 13.90
CA GLU A 85 6.33 -7.73 14.48
C GLU A 85 5.60 -6.76 13.53
N ARG A 86 5.33 -7.22 12.30
CA ARG A 86 4.49 -6.46 11.39
C ARG A 86 3.04 -6.54 11.84
N PRO A 87 2.27 -5.44 11.70
CA PRO A 87 0.84 -5.49 11.96
C PRO A 87 0.14 -6.43 10.97
N ASP A 88 -0.93 -7.06 11.43
CA ASP A 88 -1.79 -7.83 10.53
C ASP A 88 -2.39 -6.93 9.45
N PRO A 89 -2.58 -7.45 8.23
CA PRO A 89 -3.23 -6.69 7.17
C PRO A 89 -4.66 -6.33 7.57
N VAL A 90 -5.01 -5.05 7.45
CA VAL A 90 -6.37 -4.55 7.67
C VAL A 90 -6.95 -3.98 6.39
N GLU A 91 -8.27 -4.13 6.22
CA GLU A 91 -8.97 -3.52 5.10
C GLU A 91 -8.89 -2.00 5.22
N THR A 92 -8.29 -1.36 4.24
CA THR A 92 -7.95 0.06 4.25
C THR A 92 -8.45 0.71 2.98
N THR A 93 -9.18 1.80 3.08
CA THR A 93 -9.50 2.66 1.94
C THR A 93 -8.50 3.81 1.89
N LEU A 94 -7.83 3.96 0.76
CA LEU A 94 -6.76 4.94 0.52
C LEU A 94 -7.15 5.95 -0.54
N SER A 95 -6.70 7.18 -0.33
CA SER A 95 -6.62 8.24 -1.36
C SER A 95 -5.29 9.00 -1.22
N SER A 96 -5.01 9.91 -2.16
CA SER A 96 -3.86 10.83 -2.05
C SER A 96 -3.97 11.78 -0.85
N HIS A 97 -5.18 11.99 -0.30
CA HIS A 97 -5.44 12.91 0.81
C HIS A 97 -5.47 12.25 2.18
N GLY A 98 -5.81 10.96 2.27
CA GLY A 98 -5.96 10.30 3.55
C GLY A 98 -6.29 8.82 3.48
N ILE A 99 -6.63 8.27 4.65
CA ILE A 99 -6.97 6.86 4.83
C ILE A 99 -8.22 6.69 5.69
N ALA A 100 -8.95 5.61 5.41
CA ALA A 100 -10.00 5.10 6.28
C ALA A 100 -9.69 3.64 6.66
N LEU A 101 -9.79 3.34 7.95
CA LEU A 101 -9.42 2.08 8.59
C LEU A 101 -10.59 1.58 9.45
N PRO A 102 -10.62 0.31 9.84
CA PRO A 102 -11.53 -0.14 10.89
C PRO A 102 -11.32 0.65 12.19
N ALA A 103 -12.41 0.96 12.90
CA ALA A 103 -12.34 1.67 14.16
C ALA A 103 -11.47 0.93 15.20
N GLY A 104 -10.63 1.68 15.91
CA GLY A 104 -9.70 1.13 16.89
C GLY A 104 -8.37 0.61 16.32
N THR A 105 -8.12 0.79 15.03
CA THR A 105 -6.81 0.46 14.42
C THR A 105 -5.71 1.40 14.89
N LEU A 106 -6.03 2.69 15.05
CA LEU A 106 -5.08 3.70 15.51
C LEU A 106 -5.50 4.26 16.88
N PRO A 107 -4.54 4.59 17.77
CA PRO A 107 -4.80 5.41 18.95
C PRO A 107 -5.38 6.79 18.58
N GLU A 108 -6.16 7.38 19.50
CA GLU A 108 -6.77 8.70 19.28
C GLU A 108 -5.75 9.84 19.14
N ASP A 109 -4.57 9.67 19.74
CA ASP A 109 -3.44 10.61 19.70
C ASP A 109 -2.40 10.26 18.63
N CYS A 110 -2.70 9.35 17.72
CA CYS A 110 -1.79 8.92 16.67
C CYS A 110 -1.51 10.07 15.70
N ASP A 111 -0.24 10.44 15.57
CA ASP A 111 0.25 11.45 14.63
C ASP A 111 1.06 10.85 13.46
N ARG A 112 1.36 9.56 13.52
CA ARG A 112 2.16 8.84 12.52
C ARG A 112 1.72 7.40 12.38
N VAL A 113 1.76 6.92 11.14
CA VAL A 113 1.48 5.52 10.82
C VAL A 113 2.67 4.92 10.07
N GLU A 114 2.93 3.65 10.34
CA GLU A 114 3.85 2.86 9.52
C GLU A 114 3.06 2.03 8.52
N VAL A 115 3.41 2.16 7.25
CA VAL A 115 2.79 1.48 6.14
C VAL A 115 3.81 0.54 5.49
N TYR A 116 3.52 -0.74 5.49
CA TYR A 116 4.32 -1.73 4.78
C TYR A 116 3.82 -1.83 3.34
N LEU A 117 4.46 -1.09 2.45
CA LEU A 117 4.08 -0.93 1.04
C LEU A 117 4.16 -2.24 0.25
N SER A 118 5.05 -3.14 0.66
CA SER A 118 5.22 -4.48 0.10
C SER A 118 5.77 -5.43 1.16
N ARG A 119 5.47 -6.72 1.02
CA ARG A 119 6.08 -7.76 1.85
C ARG A 119 7.59 -7.92 1.59
N LEU A 120 8.05 -7.51 0.41
CA LEU A 120 9.45 -7.60 0.01
C LEU A 120 10.29 -6.42 0.48
N LEU A 121 9.67 -5.29 0.82
CA LEU A 121 10.40 -4.14 1.36
C LEU A 121 10.76 -4.39 2.82
N PRO A 122 12.06 -4.25 3.19
CA PRO A 122 12.53 -4.56 4.53
C PRO A 122 12.12 -3.54 5.59
N GLN A 123 11.63 -2.39 5.20
CA GLN A 123 11.25 -1.32 6.12
C GLN A 123 9.88 -0.72 5.80
N PRO A 124 9.11 -0.29 6.81
CA PRO A 124 7.89 0.47 6.59
C PRO A 124 8.20 1.88 6.12
N CYS A 125 7.26 2.48 5.40
CA CYS A 125 7.19 3.90 5.17
C CYS A 125 6.41 4.54 6.33
N VAL A 126 7.04 5.41 7.10
CA VAL A 126 6.40 6.12 8.22
C VAL A 126 5.88 7.45 7.71
N LEU A 127 4.58 7.63 7.70
CA LEU A 127 3.90 8.82 7.20
C LEU A 127 3.20 9.56 8.33
N GLY A 128 3.18 10.89 8.24
CA GLY A 128 2.42 11.73 9.15
C GLY A 128 0.92 11.66 8.86
N VAL A 129 0.13 11.73 9.92
CA VAL A 129 -1.34 11.79 9.84
C VAL A 129 -1.88 12.86 10.79
N GLU A 130 -3.05 13.40 10.46
CA GLU A 130 -3.83 14.19 11.41
C GLU A 130 -4.40 13.28 12.50
N THR A 131 -4.87 13.88 13.60
CA THR A 131 -5.57 13.13 14.66
C THR A 131 -6.73 12.32 14.07
N PRO A 132 -6.74 11.00 14.26
CA PRO A 132 -7.76 10.14 13.70
C PRO A 132 -9.16 10.46 14.26
N THR A 133 -10.16 10.48 13.39
CA THR A 133 -11.56 10.67 13.75
C THR A 133 -12.33 9.38 13.55
N THR A 134 -12.97 8.88 14.61
CA THR A 134 -13.80 7.67 14.55
C THR A 134 -15.26 8.05 14.26
N ARG A 135 -15.83 7.43 13.22
CA ARG A 135 -17.25 7.57 12.84
C ARG A 135 -17.82 6.17 12.54
N GLY A 136 -18.70 5.71 13.37
CA GLY A 136 -19.28 4.36 13.26
C GLY A 136 -18.21 3.26 13.40
N SER A 137 -18.11 2.40 12.41
CA SER A 137 -17.13 1.30 12.35
C SER A 137 -15.80 1.69 11.70
N GLN A 138 -15.63 2.95 11.29
CA GLN A 138 -14.45 3.43 10.60
C GLN A 138 -13.73 4.53 11.38
N GLN A 139 -12.42 4.55 11.22
CA GLN A 139 -11.52 5.58 11.70
C GLN A 139 -10.84 6.21 10.48
N MET A 140 -10.89 7.52 10.38
CA MET A 140 -10.41 8.27 9.21
C MET A 140 -9.40 9.32 9.63
N THR A 141 -8.40 9.53 8.79
CA THR A 141 -7.40 10.58 8.98
C THR A 141 -6.84 11.05 7.65
N ARG A 142 -6.32 12.28 7.63
CA ARG A 142 -5.61 12.86 6.48
C ARG A 142 -4.12 12.67 6.62
N TRP A 143 -3.44 12.60 5.48
CA TRP A 143 -1.98 12.64 5.45
C TRP A 143 -1.48 14.03 5.83
N THR A 144 -0.33 14.08 6.50
CA THR A 144 0.42 15.31 6.75
C THR A 144 1.82 15.20 6.13
N GLY A 145 2.31 16.32 5.57
CA GLY A 145 3.64 16.37 4.98
C GLY A 145 3.78 15.61 3.64
N ILE A 146 2.66 15.29 2.98
CA ILE A 146 2.67 14.70 1.64
C ILE A 146 2.41 15.81 0.64
N GLU A 147 3.48 16.30 -0.01
CA GLU A 147 3.44 17.42 -0.94
C GLU A 147 4.37 17.16 -2.13
N GLY A 148 4.07 17.78 -3.28
CA GLY A 148 4.91 17.80 -4.47
C GLY A 148 5.25 16.39 -4.99
N PRO A 149 6.54 16.03 -5.19
CA PRO A 149 6.90 14.74 -5.78
C PRO A 149 6.43 13.52 -4.98
N LEU A 150 6.31 13.62 -3.65
CA LEU A 150 5.77 12.55 -2.83
C LEU A 150 4.27 12.35 -3.05
N GLU A 151 3.53 13.45 -3.19
CA GLU A 151 2.09 13.42 -3.51
C GLU A 151 1.85 12.76 -4.88
N GLU A 152 2.64 13.11 -5.88
CA GLU A 152 2.59 12.48 -7.21
C GLU A 152 2.91 10.97 -7.15
N ALA A 153 3.92 10.58 -6.38
CA ALA A 153 4.27 9.18 -6.19
C ALA A 153 3.15 8.40 -5.51
N MET A 154 2.52 8.99 -4.48
CA MET A 154 1.36 8.44 -3.78
C MET A 154 0.18 8.26 -4.74
N GLY A 155 -0.15 9.27 -5.55
CA GLY A 155 -1.21 9.20 -6.56
C GLY A 155 -0.98 8.08 -7.57
N ARG A 156 0.27 7.93 -8.07
CA ARG A 156 0.64 6.81 -8.96
C ARG A 156 0.48 5.45 -8.29
N TRP A 157 0.89 5.32 -7.04
CA TRP A 157 0.73 4.07 -6.28
C TRP A 157 -0.74 3.70 -6.09
N ILE A 158 -1.59 4.64 -5.69
CA ILE A 158 -3.04 4.44 -5.54
C ILE A 158 -3.68 4.04 -6.87
N PHE A 159 -3.31 4.70 -7.96
CA PHE A 159 -3.79 4.34 -9.29
C PHE A 159 -3.44 2.89 -9.69
N ARG A 160 -2.24 2.43 -9.35
CA ARG A 160 -1.84 1.03 -9.58
C ARG A 160 -2.66 0.05 -8.75
N LEU A 161 -2.85 0.34 -7.47
CA LEU A 161 -3.70 -0.47 -6.61
C LEU A 161 -5.13 -0.59 -7.17
N HIS A 162 -5.69 0.53 -7.64
CA HIS A 162 -7.00 0.54 -8.27
C HIS A 162 -7.05 -0.33 -9.54
N ARG A 163 -6.05 -0.23 -10.41
CA ARG A 163 -5.97 -1.08 -11.60
C ARG A 163 -5.96 -2.56 -11.26
N ARG A 164 -5.25 -2.96 -10.20
CA ARG A 164 -5.23 -4.33 -9.71
C ARG A 164 -6.60 -4.76 -9.19
N GLU A 165 -7.22 -3.94 -8.37
CA GLU A 165 -8.56 -4.21 -7.85
C GLU A 165 -9.57 -4.45 -8.99
N VAL A 166 -9.53 -3.62 -10.02
CA VAL A 166 -10.40 -3.77 -11.21
C VAL A 166 -10.08 -5.05 -11.97
N ALA A 167 -8.80 -5.39 -12.15
CA ALA A 167 -8.39 -6.61 -12.83
C ALA A 167 -8.84 -7.88 -12.07
N GLU A 168 -8.67 -7.90 -10.75
CA GLU A 168 -9.11 -9.00 -9.89
C GLU A 168 -10.64 -9.20 -9.91
N LYS A 169 -11.38 -8.09 -9.88
CA LYS A 169 -12.86 -8.13 -10.00
C LYS A 169 -13.30 -8.74 -11.33
N ARG A 170 -12.64 -8.38 -12.44
CA ARG A 170 -12.93 -8.95 -13.77
C ARG A 170 -12.65 -10.45 -13.81
N GLN A 171 -11.50 -10.90 -13.31
CA GLN A 171 -11.14 -12.32 -13.27
C GLN A 171 -12.14 -13.16 -12.45
N LYS A 172 -12.60 -12.63 -11.30
CA LYS A 172 -13.61 -13.30 -10.47
C LYS A 172 -14.97 -13.45 -11.19
N VAL A 173 -15.36 -12.44 -11.97
CA VAL A 173 -16.60 -12.48 -12.75
C VAL A 173 -16.50 -13.52 -13.87
N ASP A 174 -15.36 -13.61 -14.55
CA ASP A 174 -15.14 -14.56 -15.63
C ASP A 174 -15.03 -16.01 -15.11
N ALA A 175 -14.40 -16.21 -13.95
CA ALA A 175 -14.33 -17.52 -13.30
C ALA A 175 -15.69 -18.04 -12.83
N ASN A 176 -16.64 -17.17 -12.46
CA ASN A 176 -17.99 -17.55 -12.05
C ASN A 176 -18.95 -17.80 -13.24
N ARG A 177 -18.51 -17.51 -14.47
CA ARG A 177 -19.31 -17.71 -15.70
C ARG A 177 -19.02 -19.05 -16.40
N ASN A 178 -17.96 -19.74 -16.02
CA ASN A 178 -17.57 -21.08 -16.52
C ASN A 178 -17.93 -22.16 -15.51
#